data_eb2f8fe5c28435ef9fe5467a90cd9a73
#
_entry.id   eb2f8fe5c28435ef9fe5467a90cd9a73
#
_cell.length_a   1.000
_cell.length_b   1.000
_cell.length_c   1.000
_cell.angle_alpha   90.00
_cell.angle_beta   90.00
_cell.angle_gamma   90.00
#
_symmetry.space_group_name_H-M   'P 1'
#
loop_
_entity.id
_entity.type
_entity.pdbx_description
1 polymer ?
#
loop_
_entity_poly.entity_id
_entity_poly.type
_entity_poly.pdbx_seq_one_letter_code
_entity_poly.pdbx_strand_id
1 'polypeptide(L)'
;MKKIIVLFMSFIVLVVALSGCSPKEDKRSNDYKPETLNVEFVPSQNAKTLDAKVKPLQQLLSKELGIPVKVHIATNYNTMVEALKSKKVDVAFISPVSYTIAHDQGAADVLLKSKGYLVDDKGDPTSKLVDYYRSQIVVRQYSHLQTLEDLKGKKVGLQDPESTSGYIYPMASLKKVHIHQNDIKIAQIKGHDQALIALLNGDVDAVATYQDARADLKRDYPNIYKDTKVIYRTEKIPNDTISVRSDMDQQWKTKISNAFLEMSKTKKGQTILTDIYGHQGYEKAKDSDFDTVRKYRKLVEE
;
A
#
# COMPACT_ATOMS: atom_id res chain seq x y z
N MET A 1 -31.13 -57.04 38.72
CA MET A 1 -29.71 -56.80 38.45
C MET A 1 -29.38 -56.57 36.95
N LYS A 2 -29.92 -57.33 35.98
CA LYS A 2 -29.66 -57.12 34.56
C LYS A 2 -30.14 -55.77 33.99
N LYS A 3 -31.23 -55.16 34.47
CA LYS A 3 -31.76 -53.85 34.00
C LYS A 3 -30.92 -52.65 34.44
N ILE A 4 -30.20 -52.74 35.57
CA ILE A 4 -29.36 -51.67 36.11
C ILE A 4 -28.03 -51.60 35.34
N ILE A 5 -27.51 -52.75 34.91
CA ILE A 5 -26.25 -52.86 34.13
C ILE A 5 -26.43 -52.22 32.74
N VAL A 6 -27.60 -52.42 32.10
CA VAL A 6 -27.90 -51.82 30.78
C VAL A 6 -28.01 -50.29 30.85
N LEU A 7 -28.57 -49.75 31.92
CA LEU A 7 -28.70 -48.31 32.12
C LEU A 7 -27.33 -47.63 32.34
N PHE A 8 -26.41 -48.31 33.05
CA PHE A 8 -25.06 -47.83 33.30
C PHE A 8 -24.18 -47.86 32.05
N MET A 9 -24.37 -48.87 31.20
CA MET A 9 -23.64 -48.99 29.92
C MET A 9 -24.12 -47.95 28.89
N SER A 10 -25.42 -47.58 28.88
CA SER A 10 -25.94 -46.49 28.03
C SER A 10 -25.42 -45.10 28.45
N PHE A 11 -25.18 -44.88 29.75
CA PHE A 11 -24.69 -43.60 30.26
C PHE A 11 -23.18 -43.39 29.95
N ILE A 12 -22.38 -44.48 29.95
CA ILE A 12 -20.97 -44.43 29.61
C ILE A 12 -20.76 -44.18 28.10
N VAL A 13 -21.60 -44.71 27.22
CA VAL A 13 -21.52 -44.46 25.76
C VAL A 13 -21.91 -43.01 25.42
N LEU A 14 -22.83 -42.38 26.20
CA LEU A 14 -23.24 -40.99 25.96
C LEU A 14 -22.19 -39.95 26.40
N VAL A 15 -21.33 -40.27 27.39
CA VAL A 15 -20.29 -39.38 27.90
C VAL A 15 -19.06 -39.37 26.95
N VAL A 16 -18.80 -40.45 26.21
CA VAL A 16 -17.69 -40.52 25.23
C VAL A 16 -18.01 -39.76 23.94
N ALA A 17 -19.28 -39.52 23.59
CA ALA A 17 -19.68 -38.77 22.40
C ALA A 17 -19.56 -37.24 22.52
N LEU A 18 -19.32 -36.70 23.74
CA LEU A 18 -19.20 -35.27 24.01
C LEU A 18 -17.73 -34.76 24.06
N SER A 19 -16.75 -35.62 23.87
CA SER A 19 -15.33 -35.29 23.99
C SER A 19 -14.65 -34.94 22.64
N GLY A 20 -15.36 -34.58 21.61
CA GLY A 20 -14.80 -34.45 20.29
C GLY A 20 -15.21 -33.22 19.47
N CYS A 21 -15.07 -32.01 19.99
CA CYS A 21 -14.95 -30.81 19.16
C CYS A 21 -14.38 -29.68 20.01
N SER A 22 -13.08 -29.75 20.36
CA SER A 22 -12.33 -28.52 20.52
C SER A 22 -12.17 -27.93 19.12
N PRO A 23 -12.56 -26.66 18.88
CA PRO A 23 -12.16 -25.99 17.65
C PRO A 23 -10.64 -26.03 17.64
N LYS A 24 -10.04 -26.71 16.65
CA LYS A 24 -8.64 -26.50 16.32
C LYS A 24 -8.55 -25.02 16.04
N GLU A 25 -7.93 -24.26 16.96
CA GLU A 25 -7.28 -23.02 16.56
C GLU A 25 -6.39 -23.40 15.36
N ASP A 26 -6.76 -22.87 14.22
CA ASP A 26 -5.93 -22.90 13.02
C ASP A 26 -4.68 -22.09 13.35
N LYS A 27 -3.72 -22.71 14.04
CA LYS A 27 -2.38 -22.16 14.17
C LYS A 27 -1.87 -22.11 12.76
N ARG A 28 -1.89 -20.89 12.15
CA ARG A 28 -1.27 -20.63 10.86
C ARG A 28 0.13 -21.20 10.94
N SER A 29 0.41 -22.25 10.15
CA SER A 29 1.75 -22.79 10.07
C SER A 29 2.60 -21.76 9.32
N ASN A 30 3.51 -21.09 10.03
CA ASN A 30 4.45 -20.15 9.44
C ASN A 30 5.66 -20.95 8.90
N ASP A 31 5.41 -21.87 7.98
CA ASP A 31 6.41 -22.85 7.50
C ASP A 31 6.74 -22.68 6.01
N TYR A 32 6.09 -21.73 5.31
CA TYR A 32 6.30 -21.54 3.89
C TYR A 32 7.70 -20.99 3.60
N LYS A 33 8.45 -21.73 2.76
CA LYS A 33 9.78 -21.36 2.28
C LYS A 33 9.76 -21.29 0.76
N PRO A 34 10.06 -20.13 0.15
CA PRO A 34 10.01 -20.00 -1.30
C PRO A 34 11.21 -20.69 -1.97
N GLU A 35 10.97 -21.47 -3.02
CA GLU A 35 11.99 -21.89 -3.98
C GLU A 35 12.25 -20.82 -5.05
N THR A 36 11.22 -20.06 -5.39
CA THR A 36 11.25 -18.85 -6.20
C THR A 36 10.47 -17.78 -5.46
N LEU A 37 11.02 -16.59 -5.30
CA LEU A 37 10.35 -15.49 -4.63
C LEU A 37 9.57 -14.66 -5.63
N ASN A 38 8.24 -14.61 -5.50
CA ASN A 38 7.36 -13.78 -6.31
C ASN A 38 7.15 -12.43 -5.60
N VAL A 39 7.64 -11.36 -6.21
CA VAL A 39 7.55 -9.99 -5.70
C VAL A 39 6.59 -9.21 -6.58
N GLU A 40 5.64 -8.52 -5.99
CA GLU A 40 4.69 -7.72 -6.74
C GLU A 40 4.64 -6.26 -6.24
N PHE A 41 4.41 -5.34 -7.18
CA PHE A 41 4.35 -3.90 -6.96
C PHE A 41 2.96 -3.36 -7.30
N VAL A 42 2.43 -2.45 -6.48
CA VAL A 42 1.19 -1.71 -6.84
C VAL A 42 1.43 -0.78 -8.03
N PRO A 43 0.45 -0.59 -8.92
CA PRO A 43 0.61 0.25 -10.11
C PRO A 43 0.40 1.74 -9.79
N SER A 44 1.27 2.32 -8.96
CA SER A 44 1.20 3.73 -8.54
C SER A 44 1.63 4.71 -9.63
N GLN A 45 2.35 4.23 -10.65
CA GLN A 45 2.81 4.96 -11.83
C GLN A 45 2.45 4.18 -13.09
N ASN A 46 2.74 4.75 -14.27
CA ASN A 46 2.57 4.05 -15.54
C ASN A 46 3.27 2.68 -15.53
N ALA A 47 2.52 1.61 -15.82
CA ALA A 47 2.99 0.24 -15.68
C ALA A 47 4.23 -0.07 -16.53
N LYS A 48 4.35 0.47 -17.76
CA LYS A 48 5.51 0.24 -18.62
C LYS A 48 6.78 0.88 -18.04
N THR A 49 6.65 2.09 -17.49
CA THR A 49 7.75 2.80 -16.82
C THR A 49 8.20 2.04 -15.59
N LEU A 50 7.25 1.58 -14.78
CA LEU A 50 7.53 0.83 -13.56
C LEU A 50 8.18 -0.53 -13.86
N ASP A 51 7.70 -1.27 -14.87
CA ASP A 51 8.28 -2.57 -15.29
C ASP A 51 9.77 -2.45 -15.64
N ALA A 52 10.17 -1.37 -16.35
CA ALA A 52 11.57 -1.14 -16.67
C ALA A 52 12.42 -0.85 -15.42
N LYS A 53 11.87 -0.13 -14.44
CA LYS A 53 12.57 0.24 -13.21
C LYS A 53 12.79 -0.93 -12.25
N VAL A 54 11.89 -1.94 -12.22
CA VAL A 54 11.99 -3.06 -11.27
C VAL A 54 12.93 -4.19 -11.71
N LYS A 55 13.30 -4.28 -12.98
CA LYS A 55 14.23 -5.33 -13.48
C LYS A 55 15.58 -5.38 -12.76
N PRO A 56 16.28 -4.24 -12.49
CA PRO A 56 17.51 -4.26 -11.71
C PRO A 56 17.32 -4.77 -10.28
N LEU A 57 16.17 -4.50 -9.65
CA LEU A 57 15.84 -5.01 -8.32
C LEU A 57 15.72 -6.53 -8.31
N GLN A 58 15.06 -7.11 -9.31
CA GLN A 58 14.94 -8.57 -9.45
C GLN A 58 16.31 -9.26 -9.41
N GLN A 59 17.27 -8.75 -10.18
CA GLN A 59 18.62 -9.31 -10.23
C GLN A 59 19.36 -9.16 -8.90
N LEU A 60 19.21 -8.00 -8.26
CA LEU A 60 19.88 -7.73 -6.99
C LEU A 60 19.32 -8.61 -5.87
N LEU A 61 18.00 -8.73 -5.76
CA LEU A 61 17.35 -9.60 -4.78
C LEU A 61 17.67 -11.09 -5.00
N SER A 62 17.71 -11.57 -6.26
CA SER A 62 18.10 -12.95 -6.55
C SER A 62 19.50 -13.25 -6.04
N LYS A 63 20.44 -12.32 -6.22
CA LYS A 63 21.82 -12.46 -5.72
C LYS A 63 21.86 -12.48 -4.18
N GLU A 64 21.17 -11.55 -3.53
CA GLU A 64 21.18 -11.41 -2.06
C GLU A 64 20.50 -12.59 -1.37
N LEU A 65 19.41 -13.10 -1.95
CA LEU A 65 18.63 -14.18 -1.35
C LEU A 65 19.08 -15.57 -1.76
N GLY A 66 19.90 -15.71 -2.83
CA GLY A 66 20.40 -16.98 -3.30
C GLY A 66 19.34 -17.88 -3.93
N ILE A 67 18.19 -17.33 -4.32
CA ILE A 67 17.11 -18.01 -5.04
C ILE A 67 16.62 -17.16 -6.21
N PRO A 68 15.95 -17.78 -7.22
CA PRO A 68 15.30 -17.01 -8.28
C PRO A 68 14.26 -16.03 -7.70
N VAL A 69 14.25 -14.78 -8.19
CA VAL A 69 13.22 -13.78 -7.87
C VAL A 69 12.51 -13.42 -9.16
N LYS A 70 11.17 -13.34 -9.11
CA LYS A 70 10.33 -12.84 -10.20
C LYS A 70 9.61 -11.60 -9.70
N VAL A 71 9.67 -10.53 -10.48
CA VAL A 71 9.01 -9.27 -10.14
C VAL A 71 7.88 -9.00 -11.13
N HIS A 72 6.71 -8.61 -10.59
CA HIS A 72 5.51 -8.31 -11.34
C HIS A 72 4.91 -6.98 -10.90
N ILE A 73 4.13 -6.36 -11.79
CA ILE A 73 3.32 -5.20 -11.48
C ILE A 73 1.86 -5.64 -11.44
N ALA A 74 1.17 -5.37 -10.36
CA ALA A 74 -0.26 -5.67 -10.21
C ALA A 74 -1.10 -4.92 -11.24
N THR A 75 -2.25 -5.46 -11.60
CA THR A 75 -3.18 -4.79 -12.50
C THR A 75 -3.86 -3.60 -11.82
N ASN A 76 -4.15 -3.71 -10.52
CA ASN A 76 -4.69 -2.68 -9.65
C ASN A 76 -4.37 -3.01 -8.18
N TYR A 77 -4.73 -2.13 -7.24
CA TYR A 77 -4.42 -2.31 -5.82
C TYR A 77 -5.15 -3.51 -5.22
N ASN A 78 -6.42 -3.74 -5.58
CA ASN A 78 -7.19 -4.88 -5.07
C ASN A 78 -6.63 -6.23 -5.56
N THR A 79 -6.17 -6.33 -6.81
CA THR A 79 -5.55 -7.57 -7.31
C THR A 79 -4.30 -7.96 -6.54
N MET A 80 -3.52 -7.00 -6.03
CA MET A 80 -2.39 -7.24 -5.13
C MET A 80 -2.86 -7.89 -3.82
N VAL A 81 -3.91 -7.36 -3.19
CA VAL A 81 -4.48 -7.92 -1.95
C VAL A 81 -4.94 -9.36 -2.18
N GLU A 82 -5.67 -9.60 -3.27
CA GLU A 82 -6.13 -10.95 -3.62
C GLU A 82 -4.98 -11.91 -3.99
N ALA A 83 -3.89 -11.40 -4.59
CA ALA A 83 -2.70 -12.21 -4.89
C ALA A 83 -1.97 -12.65 -3.61
N LEU A 84 -1.87 -11.79 -2.60
CA LEU A 84 -1.36 -12.15 -1.27
C LEU A 84 -2.26 -13.20 -0.59
N LYS A 85 -3.58 -12.96 -0.60
CA LYS A 85 -4.57 -13.85 0.00
C LYS A 85 -4.59 -15.25 -0.64
N SER A 86 -4.47 -15.31 -1.97
CA SER A 86 -4.38 -16.57 -2.72
C SER A 86 -2.97 -17.18 -2.75
N LYS A 87 -2.02 -16.57 -2.02
CA LYS A 87 -0.63 -17.03 -1.88
C LYS A 87 0.17 -17.10 -3.20
N LYS A 88 -0.23 -16.31 -4.20
CA LYS A 88 0.46 -16.18 -5.49
C LYS A 88 1.64 -15.21 -5.43
N VAL A 89 1.64 -14.32 -4.46
CA VAL A 89 2.69 -13.34 -4.19
C VAL A 89 3.30 -13.63 -2.82
N ASP A 90 4.61 -13.59 -2.76
CA ASP A 90 5.38 -13.84 -1.54
C ASP A 90 5.76 -12.55 -0.84
N VAL A 91 6.12 -11.50 -1.62
CA VAL A 91 6.51 -10.18 -1.14
C VAL A 91 5.76 -9.11 -1.93
N ALA A 92 5.18 -8.15 -1.24
CA ALA A 92 4.46 -7.04 -1.83
C ALA A 92 5.07 -5.68 -1.44
N PHE A 93 5.33 -4.85 -2.44
CA PHE A 93 5.48 -3.40 -2.27
C PHE A 93 4.09 -2.79 -2.33
N ILE A 94 3.53 -2.46 -1.19
CA ILE A 94 2.09 -2.24 -1.06
C ILE A 94 1.81 -0.95 -0.28
N SER A 95 0.74 -0.26 -0.67
CA SER A 95 0.30 0.96 0.01
C SER A 95 -0.20 0.68 1.43
N PRO A 96 -0.16 1.65 2.34
CA PRO A 96 -0.65 1.47 3.71
C PRO A 96 -2.09 0.97 3.81
N VAL A 97 -3.00 1.48 2.97
CA VAL A 97 -4.40 1.00 2.94
C VAL A 97 -4.48 -0.44 2.47
N SER A 98 -3.86 -0.77 1.33
CA SER A 98 -3.88 -2.15 0.82
C SER A 98 -3.21 -3.12 1.79
N TYR A 99 -2.14 -2.69 2.50
CA TYR A 99 -1.54 -3.48 3.58
C TYR A 99 -2.55 -3.76 4.69
N THR A 100 -3.23 -2.71 5.21
CA THR A 100 -4.19 -2.94 6.29
C THR A 100 -5.33 -3.87 5.88
N ILE A 101 -5.80 -3.80 4.63
CA ILE A 101 -6.81 -4.71 4.11
C ILE A 101 -6.28 -6.15 4.06
N ALA A 102 -5.08 -6.36 3.50
CA ALA A 102 -4.46 -7.68 3.41
C ALA A 102 -4.20 -8.28 4.80
N HIS A 103 -3.71 -7.47 5.75
CA HIS A 103 -3.43 -7.90 7.11
C HIS A 103 -4.72 -8.26 7.88
N ASP A 104 -5.75 -7.41 7.82
CA ASP A 104 -7.05 -7.65 8.48
C ASP A 104 -7.73 -8.94 7.95
N GLN A 105 -7.46 -9.32 6.69
CA GLN A 105 -7.87 -10.60 6.09
C GLN A 105 -6.92 -11.76 6.40
N GLY A 106 -5.85 -11.51 7.17
CA GLY A 106 -4.86 -12.51 7.53
C GLY A 106 -3.96 -12.96 6.38
N ALA A 107 -3.86 -12.17 5.31
CA ALA A 107 -3.10 -12.49 4.10
C ALA A 107 -1.63 -12.02 4.15
N ALA A 108 -1.33 -10.97 4.91
CA ALA A 108 0.00 -10.35 4.93
C ALA A 108 0.46 -9.93 6.32
N ASP A 109 1.80 -9.97 6.51
CA ASP A 109 2.50 -9.36 7.62
C ASP A 109 3.47 -8.30 7.10
N VAL A 110 3.57 -7.15 7.80
CA VAL A 110 4.53 -6.12 7.46
C VAL A 110 5.93 -6.49 7.95
N LEU A 111 6.94 -6.24 7.12
CA LEU A 111 8.34 -6.35 7.51
C LEU A 111 8.97 -4.98 7.73
N LEU A 112 8.80 -4.10 6.74
CA LEU A 112 9.46 -2.80 6.68
C LEU A 112 8.48 -1.74 6.20
N LYS A 113 8.71 -0.49 6.64
CA LYS A 113 8.18 0.70 5.99
C LYS A 113 9.32 1.51 5.37
N SER A 114 9.04 2.17 4.28
CA SER A 114 10.03 2.96 3.56
C SER A 114 10.30 4.30 4.25
N LYS A 115 11.46 4.89 3.94
CA LYS A 115 11.82 6.26 4.26
C LYS A 115 11.99 7.06 2.98
N GLY A 116 11.52 8.29 3.01
CA GLY A 116 11.70 9.25 1.94
C GLY A 116 12.23 10.58 2.47
N TYR A 117 12.69 11.46 1.60
CA TYR A 117 12.98 12.83 2.01
C TYR A 117 11.70 13.60 2.31
N LEU A 118 11.72 14.34 3.41
CA LEU A 118 10.65 15.30 3.69
C LEU A 118 10.60 16.32 2.55
N VAL A 119 9.42 16.52 2.00
CA VAL A 119 9.16 17.52 0.96
C VAL A 119 8.68 18.80 1.63
N ASP A 120 9.26 19.93 1.26
CA ASP A 120 8.88 21.26 1.76
C ASP A 120 7.57 21.77 1.13
N ASP A 121 7.16 22.98 1.50
CA ASP A 121 5.92 23.57 0.97
C ASP A 121 5.98 23.95 -0.51
N LYS A 122 7.19 24.06 -1.10
CA LYS A 122 7.39 24.30 -2.52
C LYS A 122 7.40 23.03 -3.36
N GLY A 123 7.43 21.85 -2.70
CA GLY A 123 7.51 20.55 -3.35
C GLY A 123 8.95 20.08 -3.59
N ASP A 124 9.95 20.74 -2.98
CA ASP A 124 11.34 20.34 -3.09
C ASP A 124 11.74 19.37 -1.95
N PRO A 125 12.51 18.32 -2.23
CA PRO A 125 12.99 17.40 -1.21
C PRO A 125 14.02 18.10 -0.31
N THR A 126 13.86 17.93 1.01
CA THR A 126 14.85 18.37 2.00
C THR A 126 15.90 17.29 2.25
N SER A 127 16.90 17.54 3.11
CA SER A 127 17.86 16.52 3.54
C SER A 127 17.35 15.61 4.67
N LYS A 128 16.15 15.85 5.20
CA LYS A 128 15.60 15.12 6.35
C LYS A 128 14.85 13.88 5.87
N LEU A 129 15.29 12.69 6.31
CA LEU A 129 14.54 11.44 6.11
C LEU A 129 13.39 11.33 7.11
N VAL A 130 12.23 10.91 6.60
CA VAL A 130 11.00 10.67 7.36
C VAL A 130 10.36 9.35 6.95
N ASP A 131 9.56 8.79 7.84
CA ASP A 131 8.83 7.53 7.68
C ASP A 131 7.34 7.76 7.34
N TYR A 132 7.02 8.96 6.90
CA TYR A 132 5.67 9.38 6.49
C TYR A 132 5.70 10.27 5.26
N TYR A 133 4.58 10.34 4.58
CA TYR A 133 4.29 11.30 3.53
C TYR A 133 2.91 11.93 3.75
N ARG A 134 2.42 12.72 2.80
CA ARG A 134 1.07 13.30 2.81
C ARG A 134 0.41 13.09 1.46
N SER A 135 -0.90 13.01 1.44
CA SER A 135 -1.66 13.25 0.23
C SER A 135 -1.83 14.75 0.00
N GLN A 136 -2.02 15.12 -1.24
CA GLN A 136 -2.31 16.51 -1.62
C GLN A 136 -3.39 16.55 -2.70
N ILE A 137 -4.15 17.66 -2.70
CA ILE A 137 -5.05 18.02 -3.79
C ILE A 137 -4.36 19.09 -4.64
N VAL A 138 -4.22 18.79 -5.91
CA VAL A 138 -3.56 19.65 -6.91
C VAL A 138 -4.59 20.14 -7.91
N VAL A 139 -4.52 21.41 -8.27
CA VAL A 139 -5.33 22.07 -9.30
C VAL A 139 -4.44 22.84 -10.25
N ARG A 140 -4.95 23.23 -11.44
CA ARG A 140 -4.21 24.12 -12.33
C ARG A 140 -3.97 25.49 -11.66
N GLN A 141 -2.85 26.13 -11.97
CA GLN A 141 -2.41 27.38 -11.34
C GLN A 141 -3.47 28.48 -11.40
N TYR A 142 -4.13 28.64 -12.54
CA TYR A 142 -5.15 29.67 -12.76
C TYR A 142 -6.56 29.22 -12.40
N SER A 143 -6.72 28.08 -11.76
CA SER A 143 -8.00 27.62 -11.23
C SER A 143 -8.48 28.54 -10.11
N HIS A 144 -9.79 28.79 -10.06
CA HIS A 144 -10.45 29.50 -8.96
C HIS A 144 -10.58 28.66 -7.68
N LEU A 145 -10.29 27.34 -7.78
CA LEU A 145 -10.35 26.43 -6.64
C LEU A 145 -9.20 26.72 -5.66
N GLN A 146 -9.54 26.91 -4.38
CA GLN A 146 -8.58 27.27 -3.33
C GLN A 146 -8.70 26.40 -2.08
N THR A 147 -9.86 25.78 -1.85
CA THR A 147 -10.16 24.96 -0.68
C THR A 147 -10.79 23.63 -1.08
N LEU A 148 -11.00 22.71 -0.12
CA LEU A 148 -11.70 21.47 -0.35
C LEU A 148 -13.17 21.71 -0.71
N GLU A 149 -13.80 22.72 -0.11
CA GLU A 149 -15.20 23.07 -0.33
C GLU A 149 -15.48 23.48 -1.77
N ASP A 150 -14.50 24.07 -2.45
CA ASP A 150 -14.60 24.46 -3.86
C ASP A 150 -14.69 23.24 -4.81
N LEU A 151 -14.40 22.05 -4.31
CA LEU A 151 -14.48 20.81 -5.10
C LEU A 151 -15.91 20.31 -5.31
N LYS A 152 -16.89 20.87 -4.60
CA LYS A 152 -18.29 20.48 -4.77
C LYS A 152 -18.75 20.69 -6.22
N GLY A 153 -19.30 19.66 -6.84
CA GLY A 153 -19.73 19.65 -8.24
C GLY A 153 -18.59 19.54 -9.28
N LYS A 154 -17.32 19.51 -8.85
CA LYS A 154 -16.15 19.46 -9.74
C LYS A 154 -15.80 18.03 -10.13
N LYS A 155 -15.07 17.89 -11.24
CA LYS A 155 -14.52 16.62 -11.69
C LYS A 155 -13.15 16.40 -11.05
N VAL A 156 -13.07 15.42 -10.16
CA VAL A 156 -11.87 15.12 -9.37
C VAL A 156 -11.25 13.80 -9.83
N GLY A 157 -10.00 13.84 -10.22
CA GLY A 157 -9.21 12.66 -10.56
C GLY A 157 -8.73 11.97 -9.27
N LEU A 158 -9.22 10.75 -9.04
CA LEU A 158 -8.84 9.89 -7.92
C LEU A 158 -8.24 8.59 -8.46
N GLN A 159 -7.42 7.93 -7.62
CA GLN A 159 -6.85 6.62 -7.90
C GLN A 159 -7.83 5.49 -7.56
N ASP A 160 -7.33 4.25 -7.57
CA ASP A 160 -8.09 3.08 -7.09
C ASP A 160 -8.56 3.29 -5.64
N PRO A 161 -9.73 2.73 -5.22
CA PRO A 161 -10.27 2.89 -3.86
C PRO A 161 -9.32 2.47 -2.74
N GLU A 162 -8.38 1.53 -3.00
CA GLU A 162 -7.36 1.08 -2.07
C GLU A 162 -6.09 1.94 -2.09
N SER A 163 -6.04 2.98 -2.90
CA SER A 163 -4.92 3.94 -2.88
C SER A 163 -5.00 4.84 -1.65
N THR A 164 -3.97 4.83 -0.83
CA THR A 164 -3.92 5.61 0.40
C THR A 164 -3.98 7.12 0.14
N SER A 165 -3.07 7.64 -0.70
CA SER A 165 -2.98 9.08 -0.98
C SER A 165 -3.81 9.53 -2.18
N GLY A 166 -4.20 8.60 -3.05
CA GLY A 166 -4.99 8.92 -4.23
C GLY A 166 -6.50 8.78 -4.02
N TYR A 167 -6.95 8.17 -2.91
CA TYR A 167 -8.37 7.95 -2.65
C TYR A 167 -8.74 8.10 -1.17
N ILE A 168 -8.26 7.23 -0.28
CA ILE A 168 -8.76 7.14 1.10
C ILE A 168 -8.54 8.45 1.88
N TYR A 169 -7.32 8.97 1.95
CA TYR A 169 -7.05 10.18 2.71
C TYR A 169 -7.73 11.43 2.11
N PRO A 170 -7.73 11.64 0.78
CA PRO A 170 -8.50 12.71 0.16
C PRO A 170 -9.99 12.63 0.44
N MET A 171 -10.62 11.45 0.26
CA MET A 171 -12.04 11.25 0.49
C MET A 171 -12.42 11.46 1.96
N ALA A 172 -11.62 10.96 2.89
CA ALA A 172 -11.81 11.23 4.32
C ALA A 172 -11.68 12.72 4.65
N SER A 173 -10.77 13.44 3.98
CA SER A 173 -10.62 14.90 4.15
C SER A 173 -11.82 15.66 3.61
N LEU A 174 -12.34 15.27 2.45
CA LEU A 174 -13.58 15.83 1.89
C LEU A 174 -14.77 15.59 2.83
N LYS A 175 -14.89 14.38 3.37
CA LYS A 175 -15.96 14.05 4.32
C LYS A 175 -15.92 14.89 5.59
N LYS A 176 -14.73 15.24 6.09
CA LYS A 176 -14.56 16.16 7.26
C LYS A 176 -15.10 17.57 7.02
N VAL A 177 -15.17 18.01 5.77
CA VAL A 177 -15.78 19.29 5.35
C VAL A 177 -17.16 19.07 4.72
N HIS A 178 -17.83 17.96 5.06
CA HIS A 178 -19.18 17.62 4.62
C HIS A 178 -19.37 17.50 3.10
N ILE A 179 -18.30 17.10 2.38
CA ILE A 179 -18.36 16.75 0.96
C ILE A 179 -18.28 15.25 0.85
N HIS A 180 -19.34 14.64 0.32
CA HIS A 180 -19.46 13.20 0.11
C HIS A 180 -19.14 12.83 -1.34
N GLN A 181 -19.02 11.53 -1.61
CA GLN A 181 -18.70 11.01 -2.93
C GLN A 181 -19.66 11.52 -4.02
N ASN A 182 -20.95 11.64 -3.70
CA ASN A 182 -21.99 12.12 -4.64
C ASN A 182 -21.96 13.64 -4.87
N ASP A 183 -21.22 14.40 -4.07
CA ASP A 183 -21.05 15.83 -4.23
C ASP A 183 -19.96 16.22 -5.24
N ILE A 184 -19.17 15.25 -5.72
CA ILE A 184 -18.12 15.44 -6.71
C ILE A 184 -18.32 14.47 -7.90
N LYS A 185 -17.72 14.78 -9.04
CA LYS A 185 -17.68 13.87 -10.20
C LYS A 185 -16.35 13.14 -10.19
N ILE A 186 -16.33 11.89 -9.76
CA ILE A 186 -15.10 11.11 -9.70
C ILE A 186 -14.69 10.66 -11.11
N ALA A 187 -13.44 10.97 -11.48
CA ALA A 187 -12.74 10.36 -12.60
C ALA A 187 -11.68 9.42 -12.02
N GLN A 188 -11.91 8.12 -12.13
CA GLN A 188 -10.92 7.13 -11.71
C GLN A 188 -9.78 7.06 -12.73
N ILE A 189 -8.54 7.36 -12.30
CA ILE A 189 -7.36 7.43 -13.16
C ILE A 189 -6.26 6.57 -12.54
N LYS A 190 -5.75 5.60 -13.31
CA LYS A 190 -4.63 4.75 -12.87
C LYS A 190 -3.31 5.49 -13.00
N GLY A 191 -2.53 5.50 -11.92
CA GLY A 191 -1.22 6.15 -11.85
C GLY A 191 -1.31 7.64 -11.47
N HIS A 192 -0.50 8.04 -10.50
CA HIS A 192 -0.44 9.42 -10.03
C HIS A 192 0.08 10.37 -11.09
N ASP A 193 1.02 9.91 -11.93
CA ASP A 193 1.53 10.59 -13.11
C ASP A 193 0.43 10.86 -14.13
N GLN A 194 -0.40 9.87 -14.42
CA GLN A 194 -1.50 10.00 -15.38
C GLN A 194 -2.59 10.96 -14.87
N ALA A 195 -2.84 10.97 -13.56
CA ALA A 195 -3.77 11.92 -12.96
C ALA A 195 -3.29 13.37 -13.12
N LEU A 196 -2.00 13.63 -12.89
CA LEU A 196 -1.41 14.95 -13.11
C LEU A 196 -1.43 15.37 -14.58
N ILE A 197 -1.19 14.45 -15.51
CA ILE A 197 -1.31 14.70 -16.96
C ILE A 197 -2.75 15.06 -17.31
N ALA A 198 -3.75 14.33 -16.83
CA ALA A 198 -5.16 14.63 -17.03
C ALA A 198 -5.55 16.01 -16.47
N LEU A 199 -4.96 16.42 -15.33
CA LEU A 199 -5.13 17.76 -14.79
C LEU A 199 -4.57 18.84 -15.73
N LEU A 200 -3.35 18.66 -16.22
CA LEU A 200 -2.69 19.60 -17.14
C LEU A 200 -3.47 19.73 -18.45
N ASN A 201 -4.00 18.64 -18.97
CA ASN A 201 -4.84 18.62 -20.18
C ASN A 201 -6.23 19.26 -19.98
N GLY A 202 -6.66 19.46 -18.74
CA GLY A 202 -8.01 19.97 -18.44
C GLY A 202 -9.10 18.91 -18.41
N ASP A 203 -8.74 17.63 -18.42
CA ASP A 203 -9.70 16.51 -18.37
C ASP A 203 -10.40 16.41 -17.02
N VAL A 204 -9.75 16.94 -15.96
CA VAL A 204 -10.26 17.04 -14.59
C VAL A 204 -9.97 18.42 -14.00
N ASP A 205 -10.73 18.82 -12.97
CA ASP A 205 -10.58 20.11 -12.29
C ASP A 205 -9.53 20.08 -11.18
N ALA A 206 -9.42 18.94 -10.51
CA ALA A 206 -8.49 18.67 -9.40
C ALA A 206 -8.06 17.21 -9.44
N VAL A 207 -6.91 16.91 -8.82
CA VAL A 207 -6.44 15.53 -8.63
C VAL A 207 -5.92 15.32 -7.22
N ALA A 208 -6.10 14.09 -6.70
CA ALA A 208 -5.48 13.63 -5.48
C ALA A 208 -4.23 12.80 -5.81
N THR A 209 -3.12 13.10 -5.11
CA THR A 209 -1.85 12.41 -5.33
C THR A 209 -0.96 12.48 -4.09
N TYR A 210 0.15 11.73 -4.06
CA TYR A 210 1.15 11.89 -3.01
C TYR A 210 1.94 13.20 -3.18
N GLN A 211 2.51 13.69 -2.09
CA GLN A 211 3.00 15.06 -1.92
C GLN A 211 4.05 15.51 -2.95
N ASP A 212 4.87 14.61 -3.46
CA ASP A 212 5.96 14.91 -4.40
C ASP A 212 5.74 14.35 -5.81
N ALA A 213 4.54 13.85 -6.13
CA ALA A 213 4.22 13.24 -7.42
C ALA A 213 4.51 14.13 -8.64
N ARG A 214 4.46 15.47 -8.49
CA ARG A 214 4.82 16.40 -9.55
C ARG A 214 6.29 16.29 -9.97
N ALA A 215 7.17 15.87 -9.04
CA ALA A 215 8.59 15.69 -9.34
C ALA A 215 8.82 14.58 -10.37
N ASP A 216 7.99 13.54 -10.39
CA ASP A 216 8.10 12.43 -11.35
C ASP A 216 7.89 12.87 -12.81
N LEU A 217 7.14 13.96 -12.99
CA LEU A 217 6.83 14.52 -14.31
C LEU A 217 7.73 15.70 -14.70
N LYS A 218 8.61 16.19 -13.82
CA LYS A 218 9.41 17.41 -14.04
C LYS A 218 10.28 17.34 -15.29
N ARG A 219 10.73 16.13 -15.67
CA ARG A 219 11.55 15.93 -16.88
C ARG A 219 10.73 16.18 -18.15
N ASP A 220 9.51 15.65 -18.20
CA ASP A 220 8.67 15.69 -19.40
C ASP A 220 7.74 16.93 -19.39
N TYR A 221 7.47 17.49 -18.20
CA TYR A 221 6.68 18.71 -17.97
C TYR A 221 7.47 19.70 -17.07
N PRO A 222 8.48 20.40 -17.60
CA PRO A 222 9.39 21.23 -16.79
C PRO A 222 8.70 22.34 -15.99
N ASN A 223 7.55 22.80 -16.45
CA ASN A 223 6.77 23.88 -15.84
C ASN A 223 5.68 23.38 -14.87
N ILE A 224 5.60 22.09 -14.57
CA ILE A 224 4.49 21.50 -13.80
C ILE A 224 4.23 22.24 -12.47
N TYR A 225 5.28 22.72 -11.80
CA TYR A 225 5.13 23.49 -10.54
C TYR A 225 4.60 24.92 -10.75
N LYS A 226 4.82 25.51 -11.94
CA LYS A 226 4.27 26.82 -12.35
C LYS A 226 2.84 26.67 -12.87
N ASP A 227 2.52 25.55 -13.49
CA ASP A 227 1.25 25.29 -14.14
C ASP A 227 0.20 24.74 -13.16
N THR A 228 0.64 24.34 -11.95
CA THR A 228 -0.20 23.74 -10.92
C THR A 228 0.05 24.33 -9.53
N LYS A 229 -0.98 24.33 -8.69
CA LYS A 229 -0.89 24.68 -7.27
C LYS A 229 -1.53 23.60 -6.40
N VAL A 230 -1.01 23.45 -5.18
CA VAL A 230 -1.60 22.60 -4.14
C VAL A 230 -2.59 23.44 -3.33
N ILE A 231 -3.83 22.98 -3.21
CA ILE A 231 -4.86 23.65 -2.41
C ILE A 231 -5.08 22.99 -1.05
N TYR A 232 -4.63 21.74 -0.89
CA TYR A 232 -4.79 21.01 0.37
C TYR A 232 -3.70 19.94 0.53
N ARG A 233 -3.26 19.72 1.79
CA ARG A 233 -2.43 18.57 2.20
C ARG A 233 -3.08 17.90 3.39
N THR A 234 -3.10 16.55 3.34
CA THR A 234 -3.71 15.76 4.41
C THR A 234 -2.81 15.67 5.65
N GLU A 235 -3.30 15.01 6.69
CA GLU A 235 -2.50 14.50 7.79
C GLU A 235 -1.40 13.54 7.28
N LYS A 236 -0.44 13.22 8.16
CA LYS A 236 0.65 12.29 7.88
C LYS A 236 0.11 10.90 7.59
N ILE A 237 0.67 10.27 6.59
CA ILE A 237 0.42 8.89 6.18
C ILE A 237 1.71 8.12 6.45
N PRO A 238 1.71 6.99 7.18
CA PRO A 238 2.87 6.11 7.25
C PRO A 238 3.31 5.74 5.84
N ASN A 239 4.61 5.67 5.57
CA ASN A 239 5.10 5.31 4.24
C ASN A 239 4.72 3.89 3.83
N ASP A 240 4.85 3.60 2.52
CA ASP A 240 4.58 2.31 1.90
C ASP A 240 5.40 1.19 2.53
N THR A 241 4.85 -0.02 2.47
CA THR A 241 5.40 -1.18 3.14
C THR A 241 6.07 -2.15 2.18
N ILE A 242 7.04 -2.89 2.72
CA ILE A 242 7.43 -4.21 2.23
C ILE A 242 6.76 -5.22 3.15
N SER A 243 5.77 -5.91 2.61
CA SER A 243 4.98 -6.91 3.31
C SER A 243 5.14 -8.27 2.68
N VAL A 244 4.90 -9.32 3.45
CA VAL A 244 5.01 -10.70 2.98
C VAL A 244 3.72 -11.46 3.29
N ARG A 245 3.48 -12.55 2.56
CA ARG A 245 2.39 -13.46 2.89
C ARG A 245 2.52 -13.94 4.34
N SER A 246 1.42 -14.03 5.05
CA SER A 246 1.38 -14.24 6.50
C SER A 246 1.95 -15.59 6.95
N ASP A 247 1.83 -16.65 6.11
CA ASP A 247 2.32 -18.01 6.40
C ASP A 247 3.81 -18.23 6.09
N MET A 248 4.55 -17.18 5.71
CA MET A 248 5.98 -17.28 5.44
C MET A 248 6.77 -17.64 6.71
N ASP A 249 7.76 -18.53 6.57
CA ASP A 249 8.69 -18.93 7.62
C ASP A 249 9.41 -17.72 8.21
N GLN A 250 9.62 -17.70 9.54
CA GLN A 250 10.20 -16.55 10.25
C GLN A 250 11.65 -16.27 9.86
N GLN A 251 12.43 -17.28 9.49
CA GLN A 251 13.80 -17.07 9.03
C GLN A 251 13.81 -16.39 7.65
N TRP A 252 12.83 -16.76 6.77
CA TRP A 252 12.64 -16.09 5.49
C TRP A 252 12.16 -14.66 5.64
N LYS A 253 11.22 -14.37 6.53
CA LYS A 253 10.81 -12.99 6.87
C LYS A 253 12.04 -12.14 7.29
N THR A 254 12.88 -12.71 8.14
CA THR A 254 14.12 -12.05 8.60
C THR A 254 15.13 -11.85 7.46
N LYS A 255 15.33 -12.87 6.62
CA LYS A 255 16.27 -12.84 5.48
C LYS A 255 15.86 -11.77 4.46
N ILE A 256 14.57 -11.71 4.11
CA ILE A 256 14.03 -10.70 3.18
C ILE A 256 14.17 -9.31 3.77
N SER A 257 13.78 -9.11 5.04
CA SER A 257 13.94 -7.82 5.73
C SER A 257 15.37 -7.33 5.70
N ASN A 258 16.35 -8.20 6.05
CA ASN A 258 17.77 -7.87 6.05
C ASN A 258 18.28 -7.56 4.64
N ALA A 259 17.84 -8.28 3.61
CA ALA A 259 18.23 -8.01 2.23
C ALA A 259 17.85 -6.57 1.80
N PHE A 260 16.63 -6.11 2.08
CA PHE A 260 16.22 -4.74 1.78
C PHE A 260 16.97 -3.69 2.62
N LEU A 261 17.19 -3.95 3.91
CA LEU A 261 17.95 -3.05 4.79
C LEU A 261 19.40 -2.90 4.30
N GLU A 262 20.08 -4.00 3.94
CA GLU A 262 21.47 -3.95 3.46
C GLU A 262 21.54 -3.34 2.05
N MET A 263 20.62 -3.67 1.14
CA MET A 263 20.56 -3.05 -0.19
C MET A 263 20.45 -1.53 -0.09
N SER A 264 19.62 -1.01 0.82
CA SER A 264 19.43 0.44 0.99
C SER A 264 20.69 1.19 1.48
N LYS A 265 21.70 0.48 2.00
CA LYS A 265 22.98 1.05 2.42
C LYS A 265 24.01 1.10 1.28
N THR A 266 23.81 0.37 0.20
CA THR A 266 24.73 0.36 -0.94
C THR A 266 24.34 1.39 -1.98
N LYS A 267 25.34 2.04 -2.64
CA LYS A 267 25.06 3.03 -3.70
C LYS A 267 24.17 2.43 -4.82
N LYS A 268 24.46 1.21 -5.27
CA LYS A 268 23.69 0.54 -6.33
C LYS A 268 22.25 0.25 -5.87
N GLY A 269 22.07 -0.33 -4.68
CA GLY A 269 20.74 -0.64 -4.16
C GLY A 269 19.94 0.62 -3.90
N GLN A 270 20.55 1.65 -3.30
CA GLN A 270 19.92 2.95 -3.08
C GLN A 270 19.41 3.57 -4.39
N THR A 271 20.22 3.59 -5.46
CA THR A 271 19.80 4.09 -6.77
C THR A 271 18.58 3.34 -7.29
N ILE A 272 18.59 1.99 -7.24
CA ILE A 272 17.46 1.17 -7.71
C ILE A 272 16.19 1.47 -6.92
N LEU A 273 16.27 1.53 -5.58
CA LEU A 273 15.11 1.78 -4.71
C LEU A 273 14.55 3.19 -4.90
N THR A 274 15.44 4.18 -5.10
CA THR A 274 15.05 5.56 -5.39
C THR A 274 14.35 5.68 -6.76
N ASP A 275 14.86 5.00 -7.77
CA ASP A 275 14.32 5.05 -9.13
C ASP A 275 12.90 4.44 -9.21
N ILE A 276 12.60 3.43 -8.38
CA ILE A 276 11.29 2.77 -8.38
C ILE A 276 10.23 3.69 -7.76
N TYR A 277 10.39 4.07 -6.49
CA TYR A 277 9.38 4.80 -5.71
C TYR A 277 9.94 5.95 -4.86
N GLY A 278 11.14 6.43 -5.17
CA GLY A 278 11.77 7.50 -4.38
C GLY A 278 12.23 7.06 -2.98
N HIS A 279 12.24 5.73 -2.69
CA HIS A 279 12.63 5.24 -1.38
C HIS A 279 14.11 5.50 -1.10
N GLN A 280 14.39 6.09 0.06
CA GLN A 280 15.74 6.44 0.50
C GLN A 280 16.30 5.48 1.54
N GLY A 281 15.49 4.55 2.01
CA GLY A 281 15.83 3.53 2.99
C GLY A 281 14.60 2.87 3.57
N TYR A 282 14.83 2.02 4.54
CA TYR A 282 13.77 1.28 5.23
C TYR A 282 14.03 1.25 6.74
N GLU A 283 12.96 1.02 7.49
CA GLU A 283 13.02 0.65 8.90
C GLU A 283 12.03 -0.48 9.18
N LYS A 284 12.28 -1.22 10.28
CA LYS A 284 11.35 -2.27 10.72
C LYS A 284 10.01 -1.63 11.07
N ALA A 285 8.94 -2.28 10.63
CA ALA A 285 7.57 -1.85 10.90
C ALA A 285 6.82 -2.90 11.72
N LYS A 286 5.78 -2.45 12.39
CA LYS A 286 4.80 -3.29 13.08
C LYS A 286 3.39 -2.86 12.67
N ASP A 287 2.45 -3.77 12.79
CA ASP A 287 1.07 -3.54 12.34
C ASP A 287 0.43 -2.29 12.97
N SER A 288 0.69 -2.05 14.25
CA SER A 288 0.17 -0.86 14.95
C SER A 288 0.64 0.50 14.39
N ASP A 289 1.69 0.53 13.57
CA ASP A 289 2.13 1.76 12.88
C ASP A 289 1.06 2.25 11.89
N PHE A 290 0.12 1.40 11.49
CA PHE A 290 -0.93 1.65 10.49
C PHE A 290 -2.34 1.85 11.09
N ASP A 291 -2.49 1.97 12.40
CA ASP A 291 -3.80 2.16 13.06
C ASP A 291 -4.51 3.44 12.59
N THR A 292 -3.74 4.51 12.31
CA THR A 292 -4.30 5.74 11.75
C THR A 292 -4.87 5.50 10.34
N VAL A 293 -4.26 4.65 9.55
CA VAL A 293 -4.76 4.28 8.21
C VAL A 293 -6.11 3.56 8.32
N ARG A 294 -6.26 2.63 9.26
CA ARG A 294 -7.55 1.96 9.54
C ARG A 294 -8.65 2.94 9.92
N LYS A 295 -8.30 3.97 10.73
CA LYS A 295 -9.27 5.03 11.10
C LYS A 295 -9.74 5.82 9.87
N TYR A 296 -8.82 6.18 8.98
CA TYR A 296 -9.16 6.91 7.75
C TYR A 296 -9.98 6.06 6.77
N ARG A 297 -9.64 4.76 6.63
CA ARG A 297 -10.40 3.81 5.83
C ARG A 297 -11.85 3.71 6.33
N LYS A 298 -12.06 3.50 7.64
CA LYS A 298 -13.40 3.48 8.25
C LYS A 298 -14.20 4.74 7.95
N LEU A 299 -13.58 5.93 8.05
CA LEU A 299 -14.27 7.18 7.74
C LEU A 299 -14.82 7.23 6.32
N VAL A 300 -14.20 6.55 5.35
CA VAL A 300 -14.65 6.53 3.94
C VAL A 300 -15.71 5.46 3.71
N GLU A 301 -15.62 4.31 4.40
CA GLU A 301 -16.53 3.18 4.28
C GLU A 301 -17.92 3.45 4.95
N GLU A 302 -17.98 4.27 6.00
CA GLU A 302 -19.21 4.75 6.66
C GLU A 302 -19.96 5.82 5.83
#